data_a07accf179f4929a9dfcd6ea9d6e301c
#
_entry.id   a07accf179f4929a9dfcd6ea9d6e301c
#
_cell.length_a   1.000
_cell.length_b   1.000
_cell.length_c   1.000
_cell.angle_alpha   90.00
_cell.angle_beta   90.00
_cell.angle_gamma   90.00
#
_symmetry.space_group_name_H-M   'P 1'
#
loop_
_entity.id
_entity.type
_entity.pdbx_description
1 polymer ?
#
loop_
_entity_poly.entity_id
_entity_poly.type
_entity_poly.pdbx_seq_one_letter_code
_entity_poly.pdbx_strand_id
1 'polypeptide(L)'
;MIRLAKETELLEIISITKACTAHMIDQGIYQWNDDYPSKKAFIKDINRKELFVLKINNKPIGCMVLTPVMDQEYESINWITENNNSLYIHRLAIHPKKQGKGYAQKMMDFAENFAVRNNYNSIRLDTFSKNIKNQKFYEIRGFKRQGNIYFPKQSEFPFYCYEWLCEK
;
A
#
# COMPACT_ATOMS: atom_id res chain seq x y z
N MET A 1 -11.75 -10.16 -8.68
CA MET A 1 -11.21 -11.20 -7.78
C MET A 1 -9.89 -10.70 -7.20
N ILE A 2 -9.73 -10.81 -5.87
CA ILE A 2 -8.48 -10.50 -5.16
C ILE A 2 -7.93 -11.80 -4.57
N ARG A 3 -6.67 -12.10 -4.82
CA ARG A 3 -5.97 -13.29 -4.34
C ARG A 3 -4.45 -13.07 -4.29
N LEU A 4 -3.73 -14.00 -3.70
CA LEU A 4 -2.26 -13.99 -3.75
C LEU A 4 -1.76 -13.97 -5.19
N ALA A 5 -0.77 -13.13 -5.45
CA ALA A 5 -0.10 -13.04 -6.74
C ALA A 5 0.75 -14.30 -7.00
N LYS A 6 0.87 -14.66 -8.27
CA LYS A 6 1.76 -15.72 -8.75
C LYS A 6 3.03 -15.11 -9.33
N GLU A 7 4.13 -15.84 -9.29
CA GLU A 7 5.39 -15.40 -9.89
C GLU A 7 5.26 -15.08 -11.39
N THR A 8 4.40 -15.83 -12.08
CA THR A 8 4.09 -15.60 -13.52
C THR A 8 3.42 -14.24 -13.79
N GLU A 9 2.87 -13.57 -12.77
CA GLU A 9 2.20 -12.27 -12.91
C GLU A 9 3.13 -11.09 -12.57
N LEU A 10 4.38 -11.36 -12.19
CA LEU A 10 5.33 -10.36 -11.72
C LEU A 10 5.55 -9.22 -12.73
N LEU A 11 5.73 -9.53 -14.01
CA LEU A 11 5.96 -8.50 -15.03
C LEU A 11 4.75 -7.61 -15.25
N GLU A 12 3.53 -8.16 -15.19
CA GLU A 12 2.30 -7.38 -15.28
C GLU A 12 2.13 -6.45 -14.07
N ILE A 13 2.44 -6.94 -12.86
CA ILE A 13 2.39 -6.14 -11.62
C ILE A 13 3.40 -4.99 -11.68
N ILE A 14 4.62 -5.25 -12.11
CA ILE A 14 5.65 -4.21 -12.32
C ILE A 14 5.18 -3.17 -13.33
N SER A 15 4.55 -3.60 -14.42
CA SER A 15 3.98 -2.69 -15.44
C SER A 15 2.92 -1.77 -14.83
N ILE A 16 2.07 -2.29 -13.95
CA ILE A 16 1.05 -1.49 -13.24
C ILE A 16 1.71 -0.43 -12.36
N THR A 17 2.68 -0.80 -11.56
CA THR A 17 3.34 0.15 -10.65
C THR A 17 4.18 1.18 -11.39
N LYS A 18 4.82 0.83 -12.50
CA LYS A 18 5.50 1.80 -13.37
C LYS A 18 4.53 2.80 -13.99
N ALA A 19 3.36 2.34 -14.44
CA ALA A 19 2.32 3.23 -14.97
C ALA A 19 1.79 4.19 -13.87
N CYS A 20 1.63 3.70 -12.64
CA CYS A 20 1.26 4.54 -11.49
C CYS A 20 2.34 5.58 -11.18
N THR A 21 3.61 5.18 -11.19
CA THR A 21 4.75 6.07 -10.96
C THR A 21 4.77 7.21 -11.97
N ALA A 22 4.68 6.90 -13.27
CA ALA A 22 4.64 7.90 -14.32
C ALA A 22 3.45 8.85 -14.18
N HIS A 23 2.28 8.32 -13.86
CA HIS A 23 1.07 9.11 -13.65
C HIS A 23 1.19 10.07 -12.45
N MET A 24 1.78 9.62 -11.34
CA MET A 24 2.04 10.46 -10.17
C MET A 24 3.08 11.55 -10.47
N ILE A 25 4.18 11.21 -11.14
CA ILE A 25 5.23 12.18 -11.53
C ILE A 25 4.67 13.28 -12.42
N ASP A 26 3.80 12.95 -13.38
CA ASP A 26 3.10 13.92 -14.23
C ASP A 26 2.24 14.91 -13.42
N GLN A 27 1.82 14.53 -12.24
CA GLN A 27 1.06 15.37 -11.28
C GLN A 27 1.95 16.05 -10.24
N GLY A 28 3.28 15.94 -10.34
CA GLY A 28 4.23 16.47 -9.36
C GLY A 28 4.29 15.69 -8.04
N ILE A 29 3.82 14.46 -8.04
CA ILE A 29 3.80 13.57 -6.86
C ILE A 29 4.94 12.56 -6.98
N TYR A 30 6.01 12.75 -6.18
CA TYR A 30 7.23 11.93 -6.22
C TYR A 30 7.23 10.86 -5.11
N GLN A 31 6.10 10.16 -4.96
CA GLN A 31 5.94 9.09 -3.98
C GLN A 31 6.75 7.85 -4.37
N TRP A 32 6.76 7.51 -5.65
CA TRP A 32 7.51 6.41 -6.27
C TRP A 32 8.42 6.93 -7.38
N ASN A 33 9.43 6.14 -7.73
CA ASN A 33 10.41 6.46 -8.78
C ASN A 33 10.83 5.19 -9.53
N ASP A 34 11.88 5.27 -10.37
CA ASP A 34 12.35 4.13 -11.16
C ASP A 34 12.94 3.01 -10.30
N ASP A 35 13.42 3.32 -9.09
CA ASP A 35 14.04 2.35 -8.19
C ASP A 35 13.08 1.75 -7.18
N TYR A 36 11.93 2.38 -6.95
CA TYR A 36 10.91 1.93 -6.01
C TYR A 36 9.49 2.14 -6.54
N PRO A 37 8.61 1.13 -6.53
CA PRO A 37 8.83 -0.25 -6.07
C PRO A 37 9.77 -1.04 -7.00
N SER A 38 10.67 -1.83 -6.41
CA SER A 38 11.65 -2.63 -7.18
C SER A 38 11.12 -4.03 -7.50
N LYS A 39 11.66 -4.63 -8.57
CA LYS A 39 11.40 -6.04 -8.90
C LYS A 39 11.79 -6.97 -7.74
N LYS A 40 12.94 -6.70 -7.11
CA LYS A 40 13.42 -7.47 -5.94
C LYS A 40 12.45 -7.45 -4.78
N ALA A 41 11.84 -6.30 -4.49
CA ALA A 41 10.83 -6.15 -3.45
C ALA A 41 9.60 -7.02 -3.75
N PHE A 42 9.09 -7.01 -4.97
CA PHE A 42 7.94 -7.83 -5.37
C PHE A 42 8.24 -9.33 -5.32
N ILE A 43 9.42 -9.76 -5.71
CA ILE A 43 9.83 -11.18 -5.59
C ILE A 43 9.80 -11.60 -4.11
N LYS A 44 10.34 -10.77 -3.22
CA LYS A 44 10.30 -11.02 -1.78
C LYS A 44 8.86 -11.11 -1.25
N ASP A 45 7.99 -10.21 -1.69
CA ASP A 45 6.58 -10.17 -1.28
C ASP A 45 5.82 -11.43 -1.76
N ILE A 46 6.09 -11.90 -2.98
CA ILE A 46 5.51 -13.15 -3.52
C ILE A 46 5.99 -14.36 -2.70
N ASN A 47 7.29 -14.45 -2.44
CA ASN A 47 7.88 -15.56 -1.67
C ASN A 47 7.35 -15.64 -0.24
N ARG A 48 7.04 -14.48 0.36
CA ARG A 48 6.41 -14.39 1.68
C ARG A 48 4.89 -14.62 1.67
N LYS A 49 4.26 -14.75 0.50
CA LYS A 49 2.81 -14.83 0.33
C LYS A 49 2.08 -13.59 0.90
N GLU A 50 2.66 -12.44 0.65
CA GLU A 50 2.17 -11.13 1.13
C GLU A 50 1.65 -10.24 0.00
N LEU A 51 1.96 -10.53 -1.26
CA LEU A 51 1.50 -9.77 -2.42
C LEU A 51 0.16 -10.30 -2.91
N PHE A 52 -0.84 -9.41 -2.92
CA PHE A 52 -2.16 -9.67 -3.46
C PHE A 52 -2.36 -8.94 -4.79
N VAL A 53 -3.08 -9.55 -5.69
CA VAL A 53 -3.41 -9.00 -7.02
C VAL A 53 -4.93 -8.92 -7.19
N LEU A 54 -5.38 -7.77 -7.72
CA LEU A 54 -6.77 -7.59 -8.17
C LEU A 54 -6.83 -7.87 -9.66
N LYS A 55 -7.70 -8.79 -10.06
CA LYS A 55 -7.89 -9.20 -11.45
C LYS A 55 -9.31 -8.93 -11.94
N ILE A 56 -9.41 -8.47 -13.18
CA ILE A 56 -10.66 -8.36 -13.94
C ILE A 56 -10.43 -9.04 -15.28
N ASN A 57 -11.36 -9.92 -15.66
CA ASN A 57 -11.27 -10.70 -16.90
C ASN A 57 -9.89 -11.41 -17.05
N ASN A 58 -9.44 -12.02 -15.96
CA ASN A 58 -8.15 -12.70 -15.82
C ASN A 58 -6.89 -11.83 -15.98
N LYS A 59 -7.03 -10.50 -16.07
CA LYS A 59 -5.88 -9.57 -16.16
C LYS A 59 -5.68 -8.85 -14.83
N PRO A 60 -4.43 -8.78 -14.31
CA PRO A 60 -4.08 -7.92 -13.20
C PRO A 60 -4.35 -6.44 -13.53
N ILE A 61 -5.03 -5.74 -12.63
CA ILE A 61 -5.29 -4.30 -12.73
C ILE A 61 -4.83 -3.53 -11.51
N GLY A 62 -4.46 -4.22 -10.45
CA GLY A 62 -3.96 -3.63 -9.22
C GLY A 62 -3.26 -4.65 -8.35
N CYS A 63 -2.52 -4.15 -7.38
CA CYS A 63 -1.81 -4.97 -6.39
C CYS A 63 -1.76 -4.27 -5.03
N MET A 64 -1.43 -5.05 -4.00
CA MET A 64 -1.25 -4.57 -2.64
C MET A 64 -0.43 -5.59 -1.85
N VAL A 65 0.46 -5.13 -1.01
CA VAL A 65 1.18 -5.97 -0.05
C VAL A 65 0.52 -5.86 1.32
N LEU A 66 0.25 -7.01 1.93
CA LEU A 66 -0.18 -7.13 3.32
C LEU A 66 0.87 -7.93 4.08
N THR A 67 1.54 -7.31 5.03
CA THR A 67 2.64 -7.92 5.78
C THR A 67 2.50 -7.68 7.28
N PRO A 68 2.86 -8.66 8.14
CA PRO A 68 2.97 -8.44 9.58
C PRO A 68 4.30 -7.80 9.99
N VAL A 69 5.21 -7.57 9.05
CA VAL A 69 6.57 -7.06 9.31
C VAL A 69 6.57 -5.54 9.26
N MET A 70 6.98 -4.90 10.36
CA MET A 70 7.13 -3.45 10.44
C MET A 70 8.42 -2.99 9.77
N ASP A 71 8.34 -1.95 8.93
CA ASP A 71 9.52 -1.28 8.41
C ASP A 71 10.26 -0.53 9.52
N GLN A 72 11.58 -0.45 9.43
CA GLN A 72 12.42 0.22 10.42
C GLN A 72 12.03 1.69 10.61
N GLU A 73 11.67 2.39 9.55
CA GLU A 73 11.24 3.79 9.58
C GLU A 73 10.00 4.01 10.43
N TYR A 74 9.18 2.99 10.63
CA TYR A 74 7.95 3.06 11.45
C TYR A 74 8.23 2.99 12.96
N GLU A 75 9.42 2.59 13.38
CA GLU A 75 9.79 2.43 14.80
C GLU A 75 9.74 3.75 15.57
N SER A 76 9.98 4.88 14.89
CA SER A 76 9.96 6.22 15.50
C SER A 76 8.55 6.79 15.73
N ILE A 77 7.52 6.14 15.22
CA ILE A 77 6.14 6.63 15.29
C ILE A 77 5.48 6.18 16.59
N ASN A 78 4.79 7.09 17.26
CA ASN A 78 3.92 6.80 18.39
C ASN A 78 2.57 6.29 17.87
N TRP A 79 2.48 4.99 17.65
CA TRP A 79 1.27 4.35 17.18
C TRP A 79 0.20 4.28 18.27
N ILE A 80 -1.08 4.17 17.87
CA ILE A 80 -2.21 4.01 18.82
C ILE A 80 -2.15 2.64 19.49
N THR A 81 -1.81 1.59 18.72
CA THR A 81 -1.67 0.22 19.25
C THR A 81 -0.21 -0.13 19.48
N GLU A 82 0.05 -1.14 20.30
CA GLU A 82 1.40 -1.68 20.49
C GLU A 82 1.96 -2.32 19.21
N ASN A 83 3.31 -2.40 19.13
CA ASN A 83 4.02 -2.90 17.94
C ASN A 83 4.09 -4.44 17.84
N ASN A 84 3.11 -5.15 18.36
CA ASN A 84 3.15 -6.62 18.47
C ASN A 84 2.15 -7.36 17.58
N ASN A 85 1.16 -6.69 17.02
CA ASN A 85 0.12 -7.35 16.23
C ASN A 85 -0.59 -6.38 15.26
N SER A 86 0.18 -5.74 14.38
CA SER A 86 -0.35 -4.86 13.35
C SER A 86 -0.11 -5.42 11.95
N LEU A 87 -1.06 -5.15 11.06
CA LEU A 87 -0.92 -5.42 9.63
C LEU A 87 -0.43 -4.16 8.92
N TYR A 88 0.54 -4.29 8.03
CA TYR A 88 1.10 -3.18 7.26
C TYR A 88 0.69 -3.30 5.80
N ILE A 89 0.23 -2.19 5.21
CA ILE A 89 -0.09 -2.10 3.78
C ILE A 89 1.03 -1.37 3.07
N HIS A 90 1.58 -1.99 2.02
CA HIS A 90 2.54 -1.37 1.13
C HIS A 90 2.15 -1.57 -0.33
N ARG A 91 2.66 -0.71 -1.19
CA ARG A 91 2.57 -0.86 -2.65
C ARG A 91 1.16 -1.08 -3.16
N LEU A 92 0.17 -0.40 -2.56
CA LEU A 92 -1.19 -0.36 -3.10
C LEU A 92 -1.18 0.42 -4.41
N ALA A 93 -1.56 -0.23 -5.49
CA ALA A 93 -1.59 0.34 -6.82
C ALA A 93 -2.79 -0.13 -7.61
N ILE A 94 -3.45 0.78 -8.31
CA ILE A 94 -4.45 0.50 -9.33
C ILE A 94 -3.98 1.15 -10.63
N HIS A 95 -3.95 0.39 -11.71
CA HIS A 95 -3.53 0.90 -13.02
C HIS A 95 -4.27 2.22 -13.33
N PRO A 96 -3.58 3.30 -13.79
CA PRO A 96 -4.19 4.63 -13.97
C PRO A 96 -5.49 4.62 -14.79
N LYS A 97 -5.54 3.83 -15.87
CA LYS A 97 -6.75 3.69 -16.71
C LYS A 97 -7.92 2.99 -16.02
N LYS A 98 -7.70 2.44 -14.82
CA LYS A 98 -8.71 1.74 -14.02
C LYS A 98 -9.06 2.50 -12.72
N GLN A 99 -8.37 3.58 -12.42
CA GLN A 99 -8.68 4.43 -11.26
C GLN A 99 -10.05 5.13 -11.41
N GLY A 100 -10.59 5.62 -10.29
CA GLY A 100 -11.89 6.29 -10.26
C GLY A 100 -13.11 5.36 -10.42
N LYS A 101 -12.92 4.03 -10.35
CA LYS A 101 -13.97 3.02 -10.52
C LYS A 101 -14.21 2.17 -9.27
N GLY A 102 -13.73 2.62 -8.12
CA GLY A 102 -13.90 1.94 -6.83
C GLY A 102 -12.97 0.74 -6.58
N TYR A 103 -11.97 0.49 -7.43
CA TYR A 103 -11.09 -0.67 -7.26
C TYR A 103 -10.14 -0.54 -6.07
N ALA A 104 -9.65 0.68 -5.78
CA ALA A 104 -8.87 0.93 -4.57
C ALA A 104 -9.71 0.70 -3.31
N GLN A 105 -10.98 1.09 -3.31
CA GLN A 105 -11.92 0.81 -2.22
C GLN A 105 -12.06 -0.69 -1.99
N LYS A 106 -12.24 -1.48 -3.07
CA LYS A 106 -12.33 -2.95 -2.96
C LYS A 106 -11.06 -3.58 -2.38
N MET A 107 -9.88 -3.05 -2.74
CA MET A 107 -8.61 -3.52 -2.17
C MET A 107 -8.54 -3.22 -0.68
N MET A 108 -8.96 -2.03 -0.26
CA MET A 108 -8.97 -1.65 1.16
C MET A 108 -10.01 -2.45 1.95
N ASP A 109 -11.22 -2.66 1.40
CA ASP A 109 -12.24 -3.53 2.02
C ASP A 109 -11.66 -4.94 2.26
N PHE A 110 -10.92 -5.46 1.29
CA PHE A 110 -10.24 -6.74 1.44
C PHE A 110 -9.20 -6.72 2.56
N ALA A 111 -8.36 -5.68 2.63
CA ALA A 111 -7.33 -5.55 3.66
C ALA A 111 -7.92 -5.43 5.07
N GLU A 112 -8.96 -4.63 5.23
CA GLU A 112 -9.66 -4.44 6.51
C GLU A 112 -10.31 -5.75 6.98
N ASN A 113 -11.03 -6.45 6.08
CA ASN A 113 -11.58 -7.76 6.37
C ASN A 113 -10.51 -8.82 6.68
N PHE A 114 -9.38 -8.79 5.96
CA PHE A 114 -8.25 -9.67 6.22
C PHE A 114 -7.67 -9.42 7.62
N ALA A 115 -7.48 -8.17 8.00
CA ALA A 115 -6.96 -7.81 9.32
C ALA A 115 -7.88 -8.30 10.45
N VAL A 116 -9.18 -8.06 10.35
CA VAL A 116 -10.17 -8.49 11.33
C VAL A 116 -10.22 -10.02 11.46
N ARG A 117 -10.28 -10.73 10.32
CA ARG A 117 -10.34 -12.21 10.31
C ARG A 117 -9.09 -12.89 10.85
N ASN A 118 -7.93 -12.24 10.74
CA ASN A 118 -6.66 -12.74 11.25
C ASN A 118 -6.28 -12.15 12.63
N ASN A 119 -7.24 -11.51 13.30
CA ASN A 119 -7.09 -10.96 14.66
C ASN A 119 -5.97 -9.93 14.84
N TYR A 120 -5.66 -9.15 13.79
CA TYR A 120 -4.78 -7.99 13.94
C TYR A 120 -5.45 -6.90 14.78
N ASN A 121 -4.67 -6.12 15.50
CA ASN A 121 -5.15 -5.00 16.32
C ASN A 121 -5.38 -3.75 15.48
N SER A 122 -4.56 -3.53 14.47
CA SER A 122 -4.63 -2.36 13.60
C SER A 122 -4.05 -2.62 12.21
N ILE A 123 -4.34 -1.70 11.29
CA ILE A 123 -3.66 -1.58 9.99
C ILE A 123 -2.86 -0.29 10.00
N ARG A 124 -1.63 -0.34 9.53
CA ARG A 124 -0.71 0.79 9.40
C ARG A 124 -0.24 0.94 7.97
N LEU A 125 -0.10 2.17 7.53
CA LEU A 125 0.40 2.51 6.20
C LEU A 125 1.01 3.91 6.20
N ASP A 126 1.70 4.25 5.13
CA ASP A 126 2.18 5.60 4.88
C ASP A 126 1.78 6.07 3.48
N THR A 127 1.72 7.39 3.31
CA THR A 127 1.54 8.02 2.02
C THR A 127 2.30 9.34 1.95
N PHE A 128 2.70 9.71 0.74
CA PHE A 128 3.48 10.93 0.50
C PHE A 128 2.72 12.20 0.91
N SER A 129 3.39 13.11 1.61
CA SER A 129 2.78 14.34 2.14
C SER A 129 2.21 15.26 1.05
N LYS A 130 2.67 15.15 -0.19
CA LYS A 130 2.14 15.89 -1.35
C LYS A 130 1.02 15.15 -2.09
N ASN A 131 0.69 13.94 -1.69
CA ASN A 131 -0.41 13.17 -2.27
C ASN A 131 -1.71 13.39 -1.49
N ILE A 132 -2.31 14.56 -1.69
CA ILE A 132 -3.53 14.99 -0.96
C ILE A 132 -4.70 14.05 -1.22
N LYS A 133 -4.81 13.51 -2.44
CA LYS A 133 -5.88 12.56 -2.81
C LYS A 133 -5.82 11.30 -1.97
N ASN A 134 -4.62 10.73 -1.77
CA ASN A 134 -4.43 9.54 -0.93
C ASN A 134 -4.72 9.84 0.54
N GLN A 135 -4.29 10.98 1.05
CA GLN A 135 -4.59 11.39 2.43
C GLN A 135 -6.10 11.40 2.68
N LYS A 136 -6.86 12.07 1.82
CA LYS A 136 -8.33 12.09 1.91
C LYS A 136 -8.94 10.69 1.80
N PHE A 137 -8.42 9.87 0.90
CA PHE A 137 -8.88 8.50 0.71
C PHE A 137 -8.77 7.67 2.00
N TYR A 138 -7.63 7.73 2.68
CA TYR A 138 -7.42 7.00 3.93
C TYR A 138 -8.18 7.62 5.11
N GLU A 139 -8.21 8.95 5.23
CA GLU A 139 -8.92 9.65 6.32
C GLU A 139 -10.43 9.40 6.28
N ILE A 140 -11.06 9.40 5.11
CA ILE A 140 -12.48 9.07 4.93
C ILE A 140 -12.78 7.63 5.38
N ARG A 141 -11.83 6.71 5.23
CA ARG A 141 -11.96 5.31 5.69
C ARG A 141 -11.73 5.16 7.21
N GLY A 142 -11.39 6.22 7.93
CA GLY A 142 -11.17 6.20 9.37
C GLY A 142 -9.72 5.97 9.79
N PHE A 143 -8.76 6.00 8.86
CA PHE A 143 -7.34 6.04 9.19
C PHE A 143 -6.99 7.38 9.82
N LYS A 144 -6.20 7.34 10.89
CA LYS A 144 -5.78 8.54 11.64
C LYS A 144 -4.28 8.73 11.51
N ARG A 145 -3.87 9.95 11.18
CA ARG A 145 -2.45 10.31 11.06
C ARG A 145 -1.75 10.25 12.41
N GLN A 146 -0.60 9.56 12.46
CA GLN A 146 0.19 9.35 13.68
C GLN A 146 1.52 10.08 13.68
N GLY A 147 2.09 10.40 12.53
CA GLY A 147 3.37 11.08 12.45
C GLY A 147 3.98 11.06 11.06
N ASN A 148 5.22 11.53 10.99
CA ASN A 148 5.96 11.67 9.75
C ASN A 148 7.17 10.76 9.75
N ILE A 149 7.44 10.16 8.59
CA ILE A 149 8.70 9.46 8.30
C ILE A 149 9.30 9.99 7.01
N TYR A 150 10.56 9.65 6.75
CA TYR A 150 11.31 10.12 5.60
C TYR A 150 11.91 8.97 4.83
N PHE A 151 11.76 9.01 3.50
CA PHE A 151 12.44 8.14 2.55
C PHE A 151 13.30 9.01 1.63
N PRO A 152 14.55 9.35 2.02
CA PRO A 152 15.37 10.33 1.30
C PRO A 152 15.66 9.95 -0.16
N LYS A 153 15.68 8.64 -0.48
CA LYS A 153 15.85 8.13 -1.85
C LYS A 153 14.64 8.39 -2.76
N GLN A 154 13.46 8.65 -2.17
CA GLN A 154 12.23 8.91 -2.90
C GLN A 154 11.94 10.40 -2.97
N SER A 155 12.05 11.14 -1.86
CA SER A 155 11.80 12.58 -1.78
C SER A 155 12.41 13.19 -0.52
N GLU A 156 12.68 14.52 -0.54
CA GLU A 156 13.02 15.31 0.64
C GLU A 156 11.82 15.58 1.56
N PHE A 157 10.59 15.49 1.02
CA PHE A 157 9.36 15.71 1.79
C PHE A 157 8.97 14.48 2.59
N PRO A 158 8.28 14.68 3.75
CA PRO A 158 7.86 13.56 4.59
C PRO A 158 6.79 12.70 3.93
N PHE A 159 6.68 11.49 4.46
CA PHE A 159 5.54 10.59 4.27
C PHE A 159 4.74 10.58 5.57
N TYR A 160 3.43 10.62 5.47
CA TYR A 160 2.52 10.61 6.61
C TYR A 160 2.12 9.18 6.95
N CYS A 161 2.32 8.79 8.20
CA CYS A 161 1.91 7.50 8.72
C CYS A 161 0.48 7.55 9.26
N TYR A 162 -0.30 6.52 8.93
CA TYR A 162 -1.69 6.37 9.32
C TYR A 162 -1.93 5.03 10.01
N GLU A 163 -2.84 5.02 10.95
CA GLU A 163 -3.30 3.81 11.63
C GLU A 163 -4.82 3.73 11.67
N TRP A 164 -5.35 2.54 11.39
CA TRP A 164 -6.75 2.19 11.48
C TRP A 164 -6.93 1.06 12.50
N LEU A 165 -7.84 1.21 13.45
CA LEU A 165 -8.09 0.23 14.50
C LEU A 165 -9.06 -0.84 14.01
N CYS A 166 -8.68 -2.11 14.15
CA CYS A 166 -9.60 -3.20 13.91
C CYS A 166 -10.64 -3.23 15.05
N GLU A 167 -11.90 -3.06 14.70
CA GLU A 167 -12.99 -3.28 15.65
C GLU A 167 -13.11 -4.78 15.94
N LYS A 168 -13.13 -5.12 17.23
CA LYS A 168 -13.33 -6.50 17.70
C LYS A 168 -14.80 -6.74 18.02
#